data_e78ea78ded89b86aec3a34eef8943004
#
_entry.id   e78ea78ded89b86aec3a34eef8943004
#
_cell.length_a   1.000
_cell.length_b   1.000
_cell.length_c   1.000
_cell.angle_alpha   90.00
_cell.angle_beta   90.00
_cell.angle_gamma   90.00
#
_symmetry.space_group_name_H-M   'P 1'
#
loop_
_entity.id
_entity.type
_entity.pdbx_description
1 polymer ?
#
loop_
_entity_poly.entity_id
_entity_poly.type
_entity_poly.pdbx_seq_one_letter_code
_entity_poly.pdbx_strand_id
1 'polypeptide(L)'
;MSYKAVLFGSIGTLAETSDLQRDAFNEAFKISGLDWFWDEDIYRKLLSKSGGTTRINDYAKETSVEIDGKKIRNLKTKIFNEYLNKHKVEPRDGVKEIIQFCKKNKIKIGLASSTTSNNINSIFNSLRGRIEKK
;
A
#
# COMPACT_ATOMS: atom_id res chain seq x y z
N MET A 1 5.39 17.54 -27.79
CA MET A 1 5.99 17.58 -26.43
C MET A 1 6.44 16.18 -26.05
N SER A 2 7.69 16.01 -25.66
CA SER A 2 8.22 14.70 -25.27
C SER A 2 8.44 14.63 -23.76
N TYR A 3 8.02 13.53 -23.17
CA TYR A 3 8.26 13.26 -21.76
C TYR A 3 9.61 12.54 -21.57
N LYS A 4 10.35 12.92 -20.53
CA LYS A 4 11.65 12.31 -20.19
C LYS A 4 11.54 11.29 -19.08
N ALA A 5 10.51 11.39 -18.25
CA ALA A 5 10.27 10.49 -17.14
C ALA A 5 8.77 10.38 -16.82
N VAL A 6 8.39 9.24 -16.26
CA VAL A 6 7.08 8.99 -15.69
C VAL A 6 7.27 8.56 -14.24
N LEU A 7 6.58 9.21 -13.31
CA LEU A 7 6.56 8.87 -11.90
C LEU A 7 5.22 8.23 -11.54
N PHE A 8 5.27 7.04 -10.95
CA PHE A 8 4.07 6.35 -10.46
C PHE A 8 3.94 6.51 -8.95
N GLY A 9 2.71 6.72 -8.46
CA GLY A 9 2.36 6.35 -7.10
C GLY A 9 2.30 4.82 -6.98
N SER A 10 2.34 4.28 -5.77
CA SER A 10 2.31 2.82 -5.58
C SER A 10 0.88 2.29 -5.38
N ILE A 11 0.28 2.55 -4.22
CA ILE A 11 -1.06 2.06 -3.88
C ILE A 11 -2.11 2.87 -4.63
N GLY A 12 -3.06 2.18 -5.27
CA GLY A 12 -4.11 2.80 -6.07
C GLY A 12 -3.69 3.26 -7.45
N THR A 13 -2.38 3.34 -7.74
CA THR A 13 -1.84 3.70 -9.05
C THR A 13 -1.28 2.48 -9.78
N LEU A 14 -0.27 1.82 -9.23
CA LEU A 14 0.29 0.59 -9.80
C LEU A 14 -0.61 -0.62 -9.55
N ALA A 15 -1.11 -0.72 -8.35
CA ALA A 15 -2.00 -1.79 -7.92
C ALA A 15 -2.97 -1.28 -6.86
N GLU A 16 -4.17 -1.84 -6.85
CA GLU A 16 -5.14 -1.55 -5.81
C GLU A 16 -5.00 -2.57 -4.69
N THR A 17 -4.50 -2.13 -3.55
CA THR A 17 -4.25 -2.98 -2.38
C THR A 17 -4.97 -2.50 -1.12
N SER A 18 -5.90 -1.55 -1.24
CA SER A 18 -6.56 -0.92 -0.09
C SER A 18 -7.29 -1.92 0.79
N ASP A 19 -7.98 -2.89 0.21
CA ASP A 19 -8.68 -3.92 0.99
C ASP A 19 -7.71 -4.81 1.77
N LEU A 20 -6.62 -5.26 1.15
CA LEU A 20 -5.58 -6.03 1.83
C LEU A 20 -4.89 -5.22 2.92
N GLN A 21 -4.66 -3.92 2.68
CA GLN A 21 -4.11 -3.01 3.68
C GLN A 21 -5.04 -2.89 4.89
N ARG A 22 -6.34 -2.69 4.64
CA ARG A 22 -7.35 -2.59 5.70
C ARG A 22 -7.44 -3.88 6.50
N ASP A 23 -7.49 -5.03 5.85
CA ASP A 23 -7.52 -6.33 6.50
C ASP A 23 -6.30 -6.55 7.39
N ALA A 24 -5.12 -6.12 6.91
CA ALA A 24 -3.89 -6.20 7.69
C ALA A 24 -3.92 -5.30 8.93
N PHE A 25 -4.50 -4.10 8.83
CA PHE A 25 -4.73 -3.24 10.01
C PHE A 25 -5.65 -3.91 11.02
N ASN A 26 -6.79 -4.42 10.58
CA ASN A 26 -7.77 -5.07 11.45
C ASN A 26 -7.19 -6.30 12.15
N GLU A 27 -6.40 -7.09 11.46
CA GLU A 27 -5.71 -8.23 12.06
C GLU A 27 -4.64 -7.78 13.08
N ALA A 28 -3.90 -6.72 12.78
CA ALA A 28 -2.93 -6.14 13.71
C ALA A 28 -3.60 -5.62 14.98
N PHE A 29 -4.77 -5.00 14.87
CA PHE A 29 -5.56 -4.55 16.03
C PHE A 29 -6.00 -5.73 16.89
N LYS A 30 -6.53 -6.76 16.27
CA LYS A 30 -6.97 -7.98 16.94
C LYS A 30 -5.82 -8.65 17.69
N ILE A 31 -4.67 -8.83 17.07
CA ILE A 31 -3.47 -9.40 17.71
C ILE A 31 -2.99 -8.52 18.86
N SER A 32 -3.12 -7.20 18.74
CA SER A 32 -2.75 -6.25 19.78
C SER A 32 -3.77 -6.10 20.91
N GLY A 33 -4.87 -6.86 20.88
CA GLY A 33 -5.91 -6.82 21.91
C GLY A 33 -6.81 -5.60 21.85
N LEU A 34 -6.91 -4.95 20.69
CA LEU A 34 -7.77 -3.77 20.47
C LEU A 34 -9.12 -4.18 19.90
N ASP A 35 -10.20 -3.55 20.37
CA ASP A 35 -11.56 -3.76 19.84
C ASP A 35 -11.83 -2.96 18.56
N TRP A 36 -10.80 -2.42 17.95
CA TRP A 36 -10.94 -1.62 16.76
C TRP A 36 -11.21 -2.48 15.54
N PHE A 37 -12.14 -2.01 14.72
CA PHE A 37 -12.41 -2.57 13.42
C PHE A 37 -12.66 -1.44 12.43
N TRP A 38 -11.79 -1.30 11.46
CA TRP A 38 -11.94 -0.33 10.37
C TRP A 38 -12.71 -0.99 9.23
N ASP A 39 -13.95 -0.61 9.06
CA ASP A 39 -14.73 -0.95 7.89
C ASP A 39 -14.31 -0.08 6.69
N GLU A 40 -14.92 -0.29 5.56
CA GLU A 40 -14.58 0.44 4.34
C GLU A 40 -14.80 1.95 4.47
N ASP A 41 -15.88 2.38 5.13
CA ASP A 41 -16.21 3.79 5.28
C ASP A 41 -15.26 4.50 6.25
N ILE A 42 -14.94 3.88 7.37
CA ILE A 42 -13.96 4.40 8.33
C ILE A 42 -12.59 4.51 7.65
N TYR A 43 -12.17 3.46 6.98
CA TYR A 43 -10.86 3.42 6.32
C TYR A 43 -10.75 4.47 5.22
N ARG A 44 -11.79 4.66 4.42
CA ARG A 44 -11.83 5.70 3.39
C ARG A 44 -11.61 7.10 3.97
N LYS A 45 -12.26 7.42 5.09
CA LYS A 45 -12.06 8.70 5.80
C LYS A 45 -10.63 8.86 6.30
N LEU A 46 -10.04 7.78 6.84
CA LEU A 46 -8.68 7.80 7.37
C LEU A 46 -7.62 7.93 6.26
N LEU A 47 -7.93 7.58 5.03
CA LEU A 47 -7.04 7.75 3.88
C LEU A 47 -6.83 9.20 3.45
N SER A 48 -7.60 10.15 3.98
CA SER A 48 -7.40 11.58 3.74
C SER A 48 -6.03 12.09 4.18
N LYS A 49 -5.41 11.41 5.13
CA LYS A 49 -4.04 11.68 5.59
C LYS A 49 -3.11 10.52 5.22
N SER A 50 -1.90 10.85 4.81
CA SER A 50 -0.87 9.86 4.48
C SER A 50 -0.21 9.27 5.73
N GLY A 51 0.22 8.02 5.62
CA GLY A 51 1.02 7.34 6.64
C GLY A 51 0.20 6.49 7.61
N GLY A 52 0.57 5.21 7.71
CA GLY A 52 -0.12 4.25 8.57
C GLY A 52 -0.01 4.56 10.06
N THR A 53 1.17 5.01 10.51
CA THR A 53 1.39 5.39 11.92
C THR A 53 0.53 6.58 12.29
N THR A 54 0.44 7.58 11.42
CA THR A 54 -0.40 8.77 11.64
C THR A 54 -1.88 8.38 11.78
N ARG A 55 -2.39 7.53 10.89
CA ARG A 55 -3.77 7.03 10.97
C ARG A 55 -4.07 6.34 12.29
N ILE A 56 -3.17 5.45 12.72
CA ILE A 56 -3.31 4.73 13.99
C ILE A 56 -3.33 5.70 15.17
N ASN A 57 -2.40 6.65 15.21
CA ASN A 57 -2.29 7.61 16.30
C ASN A 57 -3.49 8.56 16.35
N ASP A 58 -3.96 9.03 15.20
CA ASP A 58 -5.14 9.91 15.16
C ASP A 58 -6.39 9.17 15.64
N TYR A 59 -6.58 7.93 15.19
CA TYR A 59 -7.70 7.10 15.63
C TYR A 59 -7.63 6.78 17.13
N ALA A 60 -6.42 6.54 17.65
CA ALA A 60 -6.21 6.34 19.08
C ALA A 60 -6.61 7.56 19.91
N LYS A 61 -6.31 8.77 19.43
CA LYS A 61 -6.75 10.02 20.08
C LYS A 61 -8.27 10.16 20.07
N GLU A 62 -8.91 9.88 18.93
CA GLU A 62 -10.37 9.96 18.80
C GLU A 62 -11.09 8.95 19.71
N THR A 63 -10.51 7.77 19.91
CA THR A 63 -11.08 6.71 20.75
C THR A 63 -10.56 6.73 22.19
N SER A 64 -9.69 7.68 22.53
CA SER A 64 -9.09 7.83 23.87
C SER A 64 -8.38 6.55 24.36
N VAL A 65 -7.66 5.87 23.47
CA VAL A 65 -6.91 4.66 23.78
C VAL A 65 -5.42 4.95 23.65
N GLU A 66 -4.64 4.59 24.67
CA GLU A 66 -3.18 4.65 24.61
C GLU A 66 -2.63 3.44 23.87
N ILE A 67 -1.81 3.70 22.84
CA ILE A 67 -1.19 2.65 22.02
C ILE A 67 0.20 3.09 21.55
N ASP A 68 1.01 2.10 21.18
CA ASP A 68 2.23 2.34 20.40
C ASP A 68 1.90 2.16 18.91
N GLY A 69 1.58 3.27 18.24
CA GLY A 69 1.16 3.28 16.83
C GLY A 69 2.24 2.74 15.89
N LYS A 70 3.52 2.97 16.20
CA LYS A 70 4.64 2.47 15.41
C LYS A 70 4.73 0.95 15.49
N LYS A 71 4.55 0.38 16.68
CA LYS A 71 4.55 -1.08 16.89
C LYS A 71 3.42 -1.75 16.13
N ILE A 72 2.21 -1.20 16.23
CA ILE A 72 1.03 -1.71 15.51
C ILE A 72 1.25 -1.61 13.99
N ARG A 73 1.77 -0.49 13.51
CA ARG A 73 2.06 -0.31 12.08
C ARG A 73 3.11 -1.32 11.58
N ASN A 74 4.12 -1.61 12.38
CA ASN A 74 5.13 -2.61 12.02
C ASN A 74 4.52 -4.03 11.94
N LEU A 75 3.66 -4.36 12.89
CA LEU A 75 2.91 -5.63 12.86
C LEU A 75 2.01 -5.70 11.62
N LYS A 76 1.27 -4.65 11.34
CA LYS A 76 0.44 -4.54 10.12
C LYS A 76 1.27 -4.75 8.85
N THR A 77 2.45 -4.16 8.77
CA THR A 77 3.33 -4.31 7.60
C THR A 77 3.74 -5.76 7.40
N LYS A 78 4.08 -6.46 8.47
CA LYS A 78 4.41 -7.89 8.42
C LYS A 78 3.21 -8.72 7.92
N ILE A 79 2.03 -8.48 8.46
CA ILE A 79 0.80 -9.17 8.06
C ILE A 79 0.48 -8.88 6.59
N PHE A 80 0.59 -7.64 6.16
CA PHE A 80 0.36 -7.24 4.77
C PHE A 80 1.31 -7.96 3.81
N ASN A 81 2.58 -8.10 4.17
CA ASN A 81 3.54 -8.84 3.36
C ASN A 81 3.15 -10.33 3.22
N GLU A 82 2.65 -10.93 4.30
CA GLU A 82 2.15 -12.31 4.26
C GLU A 82 0.92 -12.42 3.34
N TYR A 83 0.01 -11.44 3.40
CA TYR A 83 -1.16 -11.40 2.52
C TYR A 83 -0.77 -11.26 1.04
N LEU A 84 0.22 -10.43 0.72
CA LEU A 84 0.71 -10.29 -0.65
C LEU A 84 1.35 -11.57 -1.19
N ASN A 85 1.97 -12.37 -0.34
CA ASN A 85 2.52 -13.67 -0.73
C ASN A 85 1.43 -14.69 -1.03
N LYS A 86 0.30 -14.61 -0.33
CA LYS A 86 -0.86 -15.51 -0.54
C LYS A 86 -1.77 -15.03 -1.67
N HIS A 87 -2.02 -13.73 -1.73
CA HIS A 87 -2.93 -13.07 -2.67
C HIS A 87 -2.11 -12.26 -3.68
N LYS A 88 -1.75 -12.87 -4.78
CA LYS A 88 -1.01 -12.17 -5.84
C LYS A 88 -1.82 -10.98 -6.34
N VAL A 89 -1.22 -9.81 -6.30
CA VAL A 89 -1.83 -8.56 -6.71
C VAL A 89 -1.62 -8.36 -8.21
N GLU A 90 -2.68 -7.96 -8.90
CA GLU A 90 -2.62 -7.59 -10.32
C GLU A 90 -2.28 -6.11 -10.48
N PRO A 91 -1.50 -5.74 -11.49
CA PRO A 91 -1.34 -4.33 -11.85
C PRO A 91 -2.69 -3.77 -12.34
N ARG A 92 -2.92 -2.49 -12.08
CA ARG A 92 -4.10 -1.82 -12.63
C ARG A 92 -4.06 -1.76 -14.14
N ASP A 93 -5.24 -1.69 -14.76
CA ASP A 93 -5.38 -1.57 -16.20
C ASP A 93 -4.55 -0.39 -16.75
N GLY A 94 -3.84 -0.63 -17.83
CA GLY A 94 -2.98 0.35 -18.47
C GLY A 94 -1.57 0.49 -17.91
N VAL A 95 -1.29 -0.01 -16.71
CA VAL A 95 0.05 0.09 -16.07
C VAL A 95 1.10 -0.65 -16.89
N LYS A 96 0.84 -1.88 -17.27
CA LYS A 96 1.75 -2.70 -18.07
C LYS A 96 2.08 -2.04 -19.41
N GLU A 97 1.06 -1.53 -20.08
CA GLU A 97 1.17 -0.86 -21.38
C GLU A 97 2.02 0.43 -21.28
N ILE A 98 1.82 1.24 -20.22
CA ILE A 98 2.61 2.45 -19.99
C ILE A 98 4.07 2.10 -19.70
N ILE A 99 4.33 1.08 -18.90
CA ILE A 99 5.70 0.63 -18.61
C ILE A 99 6.40 0.15 -19.88
N GLN A 100 5.72 -0.63 -20.70
CA GLN A 100 6.26 -1.10 -21.99
C GLN A 100 6.54 0.07 -22.94
N PHE A 101 5.62 1.04 -23.03
CA PHE A 101 5.81 2.26 -23.81
C PHE A 101 7.04 3.05 -23.34
N CYS A 102 7.20 3.23 -22.05
CA CYS A 102 8.36 3.93 -21.47
C CYS A 102 9.67 3.23 -21.80
N LYS A 103 9.71 1.89 -21.66
CA LYS A 103 10.90 1.11 -22.02
C LYS A 103 11.24 1.25 -23.50
N LYS A 104 10.26 1.14 -24.39
CA LYS A 104 10.46 1.26 -25.83
C LYS A 104 10.97 2.64 -26.23
N ASN A 105 10.51 3.69 -25.57
CA ASN A 105 10.84 5.08 -25.90
C ASN A 105 11.97 5.66 -25.04
N LYS A 106 12.64 4.83 -24.24
CA LYS A 106 13.73 5.23 -23.33
C LYS A 106 13.33 6.33 -22.34
N ILE A 107 12.07 6.29 -21.91
CA ILE A 107 11.54 7.18 -20.88
C ILE A 107 11.85 6.56 -19.51
N LYS A 108 12.41 7.36 -18.62
CA LYS A 108 12.72 6.91 -17.25
C LYS A 108 11.44 6.65 -16.45
N ILE A 109 11.46 5.62 -15.64
CA ILE A 109 10.35 5.27 -14.75
C ILE A 109 10.82 5.40 -13.30
N GLY A 110 10.05 6.06 -12.48
CA GLY A 110 10.31 6.20 -11.05
C GLY A 110 9.06 6.02 -10.22
N LEU A 111 9.25 5.94 -8.92
CA LEU A 111 8.16 5.87 -7.93
C LEU A 111 8.19 7.07 -7.02
N ALA A 112 7.01 7.58 -6.71
CA ALA A 112 6.78 8.58 -5.67
C ALA A 112 5.70 8.05 -4.73
N SER A 113 6.06 7.73 -3.50
CA SER A 113 5.14 7.12 -2.54
C SER A 113 5.45 7.56 -1.11
N SER A 114 4.41 7.71 -0.31
CA SER A 114 4.49 7.98 1.13
C SER A 114 4.53 6.70 1.98
N THR A 115 4.39 5.52 1.38
CA THR A 115 4.47 4.25 2.10
C THR A 115 5.93 3.83 2.36
N THR A 116 6.12 2.81 3.19
CA THR A 116 7.46 2.32 3.53
C THR A 116 8.13 1.60 2.36
N SER A 117 9.47 1.59 2.35
CA SER A 117 10.23 0.82 1.35
C SER A 117 9.90 -0.66 1.37
N ASN A 118 9.63 -1.24 2.55
CA ASN A 118 9.22 -2.63 2.68
C ASN A 118 7.89 -2.91 1.98
N ASN A 119 6.90 -2.02 2.13
CA ASN A 119 5.62 -2.14 1.44
C ASN A 119 5.80 -2.05 -0.08
N ILE A 120 6.60 -1.10 -0.55
CA ILE A 120 6.90 -0.94 -1.98
C ILE A 120 7.56 -2.21 -2.54
N ASN A 121 8.58 -2.72 -1.86
CA ASN A 121 9.29 -3.93 -2.30
C ASN A 121 8.35 -5.13 -2.34
N SER A 122 7.47 -5.29 -1.37
CA SER A 122 6.49 -6.37 -1.33
C SER A 122 5.48 -6.28 -2.47
N ILE A 123 5.00 -5.07 -2.78
CA ILE A 123 4.10 -4.83 -3.92
C ILE A 123 4.82 -5.13 -5.23
N PHE A 124 6.06 -4.66 -5.40
CA PHE A 124 6.85 -4.95 -6.60
C PHE A 124 7.11 -6.43 -6.79
N ASN A 125 7.49 -7.14 -5.75
CA ASN A 125 7.72 -8.57 -5.82
C ASN A 125 6.44 -9.32 -6.22
N SER A 126 5.29 -8.87 -5.74
CA SER A 126 3.99 -9.43 -6.12
C SER A 126 3.65 -9.15 -7.59
N LEU A 127 4.00 -7.98 -8.11
CA LEU A 127 3.70 -7.56 -9.48
C LEU A 127 4.74 -8.01 -10.51
N ARG A 128 5.98 -8.26 -10.08
CA ARG A 128 7.14 -8.46 -10.96
C ARG A 128 6.90 -9.48 -12.07
N GLY A 129 6.40 -10.65 -11.73
CA GLY A 129 6.14 -11.70 -12.71
C GLY A 129 5.02 -11.37 -13.70
N ARG A 130 4.26 -10.31 -13.47
CA ARG A 130 3.11 -9.88 -14.30
C ARG A 130 3.44 -8.68 -15.17
N ILE A 131 4.37 -7.84 -14.73
CA ILE A 131 4.82 -6.65 -15.46
C ILE A 131 5.96 -6.99 -16.41
N GLU A 132 6.88 -7.87 -16.01
CA GLU A 132 8.06 -8.25 -16.78
C GLU A 132 7.81 -9.36 -17.80
N LYS A 133 6.74 -10.12 -17.66
CA LYS A 133 6.34 -11.12 -18.67
C LYS A 133 5.90 -10.41 -19.94
N LYS A 134 6.64 -10.64 -20.96
CA LYS A 134 6.29 -10.19 -22.31
C LYS A 134 5.17 -11.04 -22.91
#